data_541b8305ff91daef84a06cdb82e3b897
#
_entry.id   541b8305ff91daef84a06cdb82e3b897
#
_cell.length_a   1.000
_cell.length_b   1.000
_cell.length_c   1.000
_cell.angle_alpha   90.00
_cell.angle_beta   90.00
_cell.angle_gamma   90.00
#
_symmetry.space_group_name_H-M   'P 1'
#
loop_
_entity.id
_entity.type
_entity.pdbx_description
1 polymer ?
#
loop_
_entity_poly.entity_id
_entity_poly.type
_entity_poly.pdbx_seq_one_letter_code
_entity_poly.pdbx_strand_id
1 'polypeptide(L)'
;MIPHLQDFILHKRALSFISIMIAKGWLLHVGLTMLLFTEISTQGCNQLRSRLQKFNKGSLELFSRKMASTLPLQCMDDIVNVTHPPNEENFMKIGELQENNAIVAIREIFQEIRHIFNQNHTEMAWDENSISNFMNGLDQEIEKLGPCLSAGRYRFNIRRTVKRYFQRINDFLKVKVYSMCAWKIVQMKVEDCFVLTDRLIRRINTEGIYLLFNIILFKESNN
;
A
#
# COMPACT_ATOMS: atom_id res chain seq x y z
N MET A 1 -13.74 47.13 -56.86
CA MET A 1 -14.34 45.85 -56.39
C MET A 1 -13.27 44.93 -55.78
N ILE A 2 -12.57 45.30 -54.71
CA ILE A 2 -11.58 44.45 -54.05
C ILE A 2 -11.36 44.78 -52.51
N PRO A 3 -12.09 45.61 -51.82
CA PRO A 3 -11.82 45.78 -50.34
C PRO A 3 -12.35 44.62 -49.49
N HIS A 4 -13.43 43.98 -49.84
CA HIS A 4 -14.07 42.93 -49.04
C HIS A 4 -13.28 41.61 -48.92
N LEU A 5 -12.42 41.31 -49.88
CA LEU A 5 -11.63 40.07 -49.87
C LEU A 5 -10.43 40.17 -48.90
N GLN A 6 -9.87 41.37 -48.75
CA GLN A 6 -8.73 41.63 -47.86
C GLN A 6 -9.15 41.57 -46.41
N ASP A 7 -10.30 42.10 -46.04
CA ASP A 7 -10.84 42.03 -44.69
C ASP A 7 -11.19 40.59 -44.29
N PHE A 8 -11.72 39.81 -45.19
CA PHE A 8 -12.03 38.39 -44.93
C PHE A 8 -10.77 37.52 -44.66
N ILE A 9 -9.66 37.79 -45.37
CA ILE A 9 -8.40 37.09 -45.21
C ILE A 9 -7.73 37.49 -43.87
N LEU A 10 -7.78 38.76 -43.48
CA LEU A 10 -7.29 39.27 -42.23
C LEU A 10 -8.06 38.68 -41.06
N HIS A 11 -9.38 38.60 -41.13
CA HIS A 11 -10.22 38.04 -40.07
C HIS A 11 -9.97 36.52 -39.87
N LYS A 12 -9.81 35.78 -40.95
CA LYS A 12 -9.46 34.35 -40.93
C LYS A 12 -8.08 34.08 -40.31
N ARG A 13 -7.09 34.92 -40.58
CA ARG A 13 -5.75 34.85 -39.96
C ARG A 13 -5.80 35.20 -38.49
N ALA A 14 -6.55 36.22 -38.06
CA ALA A 14 -6.71 36.60 -36.67
C ALA A 14 -7.37 35.47 -35.84
N LEU A 15 -8.41 34.83 -36.38
CA LEU A 15 -9.07 33.69 -35.72
C LEU A 15 -8.13 32.48 -35.58
N SER A 16 -7.29 32.22 -36.59
CA SER A 16 -6.29 31.14 -36.54
C SER A 16 -5.23 31.42 -35.49
N PHE A 17 -4.73 32.65 -35.34
CA PHE A 17 -3.78 33.03 -34.29
C PHE A 17 -4.36 32.91 -32.89
N ILE A 18 -5.62 33.35 -32.69
CA ILE A 18 -6.30 33.24 -31.42
C ILE A 18 -6.47 31.76 -31.01
N SER A 19 -6.88 30.90 -31.97
CA SER A 19 -7.03 29.46 -31.74
C SER A 19 -5.71 28.77 -31.32
N ILE A 20 -4.60 29.16 -31.96
CA ILE A 20 -3.26 28.65 -31.63
C ILE A 20 -2.79 29.12 -30.25
N MET A 21 -3.07 30.37 -29.90
CA MET A 21 -2.72 30.91 -28.57
C MET A 21 -3.51 30.25 -27.44
N ILE A 22 -4.82 29.99 -27.66
CA ILE A 22 -5.66 29.26 -26.70
C ILE A 22 -5.18 27.82 -26.56
N ALA A 23 -4.86 27.11 -27.65
CA ALA A 23 -4.36 25.74 -27.62
C ALA A 23 -3.01 25.63 -26.89
N LYS A 24 -2.08 26.58 -27.12
CA LYS A 24 -0.80 26.64 -26.40
C LYS A 24 -0.99 26.94 -24.90
N GLY A 25 -1.89 27.85 -24.55
CA GLY A 25 -2.22 28.14 -23.16
C GLY A 25 -2.82 26.93 -22.43
N TRP A 26 -3.68 26.18 -23.10
CA TRP A 26 -4.27 24.97 -22.55
C TRP A 26 -3.24 23.85 -22.35
N LEU A 27 -2.33 23.64 -23.31
CA LEU A 27 -1.25 22.67 -23.19
C LEU A 27 -0.28 23.01 -22.05
N LEU A 28 0.02 24.31 -21.85
CA LEU A 28 0.85 24.75 -20.71
C LEU A 28 0.14 24.51 -19.38
N HIS A 29 -1.16 24.75 -19.31
CA HIS A 29 -1.96 24.52 -18.10
C HIS A 29 -2.04 23.02 -17.76
N VAL A 30 -2.28 22.16 -18.75
CA VAL A 30 -2.31 20.71 -18.58
C VAL A 30 -0.92 20.19 -18.21
N GLY A 31 0.14 20.70 -18.84
CA GLY A 31 1.52 20.36 -18.47
C GLY A 31 1.87 20.74 -17.05
N LEU A 32 1.52 21.94 -16.61
CA LEU A 32 1.77 22.42 -15.24
C LEU A 32 0.97 21.61 -14.20
N THR A 33 -0.30 21.30 -14.47
CA THR A 33 -1.10 20.46 -13.57
C THR A 33 -0.54 19.06 -13.47
N MET A 34 -0.08 18.45 -14.57
CA MET A 34 0.56 17.14 -14.56
C MET A 34 1.87 17.14 -13.75
N LEU A 35 2.69 18.20 -13.86
CA LEU A 35 3.91 18.35 -13.06
C LEU A 35 3.60 18.46 -11.56
N LEU A 36 2.60 19.25 -11.18
CA LEU A 36 2.18 19.38 -9.78
C LEU A 36 1.63 18.05 -9.23
N PHE A 37 0.89 17.28 -10.02
CA PHE A 37 0.42 15.95 -9.62
C PHE A 37 1.57 14.96 -9.44
N THR A 38 2.61 15.00 -10.27
CA THR A 38 3.77 14.12 -10.11
C THR A 38 4.59 14.47 -8.87
N GLU A 39 4.78 15.74 -8.56
CA GLU A 39 5.49 16.17 -7.34
C GLU A 39 4.75 15.74 -6.06
N ILE A 40 3.42 15.90 -6.00
CA ILE A 40 2.63 15.49 -4.84
C ILE A 40 2.72 13.96 -4.64
N SER A 41 2.70 13.18 -5.72
CA SER A 41 2.79 11.71 -5.65
C SER A 41 4.17 11.25 -5.19
N THR A 42 5.25 11.88 -5.67
CA THR A 42 6.63 11.53 -5.27
C THR A 42 6.93 11.92 -3.83
N GLN A 43 6.41 13.06 -3.36
CA GLN A 43 6.61 13.51 -1.98
C GLN A 43 5.97 12.54 -0.96
N GLY A 44 4.82 11.95 -1.29
CA GLY A 44 4.15 10.92 -0.48
C GLY A 44 4.98 9.65 -0.31
N CYS A 45 5.76 9.25 -1.32
CA CYS A 45 6.61 8.06 -1.27
C CYS A 45 7.96 8.30 -0.57
N ASN A 46 8.47 9.52 -0.54
CA ASN A 46 9.74 9.86 0.12
C ASN A 46 9.68 9.64 1.64
N GLN A 47 8.52 9.78 2.26
CA GLN A 47 8.30 9.53 3.70
C GLN A 47 7.72 8.14 3.98
N LEU A 48 7.62 7.28 2.96
CA LEU A 48 6.96 5.98 3.05
C LEU A 48 7.54 5.13 4.18
N ARG A 49 8.86 4.99 4.25
CA ARG A 49 9.54 4.17 5.26
C ARG A 49 9.23 4.62 6.68
N SER A 50 9.41 5.90 7.00
CA SER A 50 9.19 6.42 8.36
C SER A 50 7.72 6.31 8.78
N ARG A 51 6.79 6.56 7.86
CA ARG A 51 5.35 6.41 8.09
C ARG A 51 4.98 4.96 8.37
N LEU A 52 5.42 4.03 7.52
CA LEU A 52 5.19 2.59 7.72
C LEU A 52 5.81 2.07 9.01
N GLN A 53 7.02 2.53 9.38
CA GLN A 53 7.64 2.18 10.67
C GLN A 53 6.79 2.62 11.85
N LYS A 54 6.25 3.85 11.81
CA LYS A 54 5.39 4.37 12.88
C LYS A 54 4.11 3.55 13.00
N PHE A 55 3.43 3.28 11.89
CA PHE A 55 2.21 2.47 11.88
C PHE A 55 2.47 1.04 12.34
N ASN A 56 3.50 0.39 11.81
CA ASN A 56 3.87 -0.98 12.15
C ASN A 56 4.22 -1.14 13.64
N LYS A 57 4.99 -0.19 14.20
CA LYS A 57 5.32 -0.17 15.62
C LYS A 57 4.06 -0.02 16.50
N GLY A 58 3.16 0.90 16.14
CA GLY A 58 1.90 1.09 16.85
C GLY A 58 1.00 -0.15 16.78
N SER A 59 0.98 -0.84 15.65
CA SER A 59 0.25 -2.09 15.47
C SER A 59 0.84 -3.21 16.32
N LEU A 60 2.16 -3.41 16.32
CA LEU A 60 2.83 -4.37 17.18
C LEU A 60 2.54 -4.09 18.66
N GLU A 61 2.58 -2.83 19.09
CA GLU A 61 2.25 -2.45 20.47
C GLU A 61 0.79 -2.75 20.82
N LEU A 62 -0.15 -2.52 19.90
CA LEU A 62 -1.56 -2.86 20.07
C LEU A 62 -1.71 -4.37 20.31
N PHE A 63 -1.14 -5.20 19.46
CA PHE A 63 -1.26 -6.66 19.54
C PHE A 63 -0.53 -7.26 20.72
N SER A 64 0.69 -6.80 21.04
CA SER A 64 1.53 -7.35 22.10
C SER A 64 1.16 -6.87 23.50
N ARG A 65 0.49 -5.72 23.65
CA ARG A 65 0.17 -5.14 24.96
C ARG A 65 -1.31 -4.99 25.24
N LYS A 66 -2.06 -4.38 24.31
CA LYS A 66 -3.48 -4.06 24.57
C LYS A 66 -4.41 -5.21 24.27
N MET A 67 -4.11 -5.97 23.22
CA MET A 67 -4.87 -7.16 22.84
C MET A 67 -4.24 -8.44 23.41
N ALA A 68 -3.01 -8.33 23.95
CA ALA A 68 -2.27 -9.46 24.49
C ALA A 68 -3.08 -10.13 25.60
N SER A 69 -3.28 -11.41 25.45
CA SER A 69 -3.76 -12.28 26.51
C SER A 69 -3.03 -13.60 26.34
N THR A 70 -2.61 -14.17 27.45
CA THR A 70 -2.05 -15.53 27.43
C THR A 70 -3.02 -16.46 26.73
N LEU A 71 -2.49 -17.28 25.83
CA LEU A 71 -3.29 -18.31 25.17
C LEU A 71 -3.74 -19.30 26.25
N PRO A 72 -5.06 -19.49 26.44
CA PRO A 72 -5.55 -20.47 27.40
C PRO A 72 -5.07 -21.87 27.04
N LEU A 73 -4.74 -22.70 28.03
CA LEU A 73 -4.28 -24.09 27.81
C LEU A 73 -5.26 -24.90 26.93
N GLN A 74 -6.55 -24.65 27.07
CA GLN A 74 -7.60 -25.28 26.26
C GLN A 74 -7.51 -24.96 24.76
N CYS A 75 -6.78 -23.92 24.36
CA CYS A 75 -6.61 -23.52 22.97
C CYS A 75 -5.33 -24.14 22.33
N MET A 76 -4.54 -24.88 23.10
CA MET A 76 -3.26 -25.43 22.64
C MET A 76 -3.43 -26.44 21.49
N ASP A 77 -4.49 -27.25 21.53
CA ASP A 77 -4.78 -28.24 20.48
C ASP A 77 -5.08 -27.59 19.12
N ASP A 78 -5.60 -26.37 19.14
CA ASP A 78 -5.88 -25.60 17.93
C ASP A 78 -4.63 -25.03 17.27
N ILE A 79 -3.54 -24.82 18.01
CA ILE A 79 -2.26 -24.33 17.48
C ILE A 79 -1.68 -25.31 16.48
N VAL A 80 -1.67 -26.60 16.82
CA VAL A 80 -1.04 -27.65 16.00
C VAL A 80 -1.60 -27.67 14.57
N ASN A 81 -2.89 -27.33 14.43
CA ASN A 81 -3.58 -27.33 13.14
C ASN A 81 -3.22 -26.10 12.26
N VAL A 82 -2.70 -25.02 12.83
CA VAL A 82 -2.40 -23.76 12.14
C VAL A 82 -0.91 -23.46 12.00
N THR A 83 -0.06 -24.05 12.87
CA THR A 83 1.36 -23.70 12.97
C THR A 83 2.29 -24.35 11.94
N HIS A 84 1.85 -25.33 11.17
CA HIS A 84 2.71 -26.03 10.20
C HIS A 84 2.08 -26.19 8.81
N PRO A 85 1.58 -25.12 8.17
CA PRO A 85 1.15 -25.24 6.80
C PRO A 85 2.36 -25.31 5.85
N PRO A 86 2.36 -26.20 4.85
CA PRO A 86 3.49 -26.40 3.94
C PRO A 86 3.88 -25.17 3.09
N ASN A 87 3.25 -24.02 3.31
CA ASN A 87 3.52 -22.76 2.61
C ASN A 87 3.84 -21.59 3.57
N GLU A 88 3.95 -21.80 4.88
CA GLU A 88 4.37 -20.77 5.83
C GLU A 88 5.81 -20.35 5.54
N GLU A 89 6.69 -21.30 5.23
CA GLU A 89 8.06 -21.02 4.79
C GLU A 89 8.12 -20.11 3.56
N ASN A 90 7.27 -20.34 2.56
CA ASN A 90 7.19 -19.49 1.37
C ASN A 90 6.67 -18.09 1.69
N PHE A 91 5.76 -17.97 2.66
CA PHE A 91 5.29 -16.67 3.12
C PHE A 91 6.38 -15.93 3.91
N MET A 92 7.11 -16.61 4.79
CA MET A 92 8.20 -16.00 5.56
C MET A 92 9.38 -15.56 4.66
N LYS A 93 9.65 -16.26 3.55
CA LYS A 93 10.65 -15.86 2.53
C LYS A 93 10.32 -14.54 1.83
N ILE A 94 9.06 -14.08 1.90
CA ILE A 94 8.68 -12.74 1.41
C ILE A 94 9.49 -11.64 2.12
N GLY A 95 9.89 -11.83 3.38
CA GLY A 95 10.74 -10.90 4.13
C GLY A 95 12.12 -10.62 3.50
N GLU A 96 12.54 -11.43 2.51
CA GLU A 96 13.80 -11.26 1.79
C GLU A 96 13.66 -10.45 0.49
N LEU A 97 12.45 -10.03 0.13
CA LEU A 97 12.19 -9.29 -1.09
C LEU A 97 12.89 -7.93 -1.14
N GLN A 98 13.32 -7.54 -2.34
CA GLN A 98 13.87 -6.21 -2.59
C GLN A 98 12.78 -5.14 -2.61
N GLU A 99 13.18 -3.87 -2.53
CA GLU A 99 12.36 -2.67 -2.29
C GLU A 99 11.00 -2.66 -3.02
N ASN A 100 10.98 -2.69 -4.34
CA ASN A 100 9.74 -2.61 -5.11
C ASN A 100 8.76 -3.74 -4.79
N ASN A 101 9.29 -4.93 -4.52
CA ASN A 101 8.51 -6.10 -4.15
C ASN A 101 8.08 -6.05 -2.68
N ALA A 102 8.89 -5.45 -1.81
CA ALA A 102 8.57 -5.22 -0.41
C ALA A 102 7.32 -4.34 -0.26
N ILE A 103 7.25 -3.23 -1.01
CA ILE A 103 6.08 -2.33 -0.99
C ILE A 103 4.81 -3.08 -1.42
N VAL A 104 4.90 -3.90 -2.49
CA VAL A 104 3.77 -4.74 -2.93
C VAL A 104 3.35 -5.72 -1.83
N ALA A 105 4.31 -6.42 -1.20
CA ALA A 105 4.03 -7.39 -0.15
C ALA A 105 3.37 -6.74 1.07
N ILE A 106 3.87 -5.59 1.53
CA ILE A 106 3.30 -4.83 2.66
C ILE A 106 1.84 -4.47 2.38
N ARG A 107 1.57 -3.94 1.18
CA ARG A 107 0.21 -3.56 0.81
C ARG A 107 -0.74 -4.75 0.79
N GLU A 108 -0.33 -5.87 0.20
CA GLU A 108 -1.14 -7.09 0.16
C GLU A 108 -1.37 -7.66 1.57
N ILE A 109 -0.33 -7.68 2.44
CA ILE A 109 -0.46 -8.11 3.83
C ILE A 109 -1.48 -7.24 4.56
N PHE A 110 -1.40 -5.90 4.44
CA PHE A 110 -2.34 -4.99 5.10
C PHE A 110 -3.77 -5.17 4.60
N GLN A 111 -3.98 -5.40 3.29
CA GLN A 111 -5.30 -5.70 2.74
C GLN A 111 -5.90 -6.99 3.30
N GLU A 112 -5.09 -8.03 3.43
CA GLU A 112 -5.57 -9.29 3.97
C GLU A 112 -5.82 -9.21 5.49
N ILE A 113 -4.97 -8.51 6.27
CA ILE A 113 -5.25 -8.22 7.68
C ILE A 113 -6.55 -7.44 7.82
N ARG A 114 -6.75 -6.41 7.01
CA ARG A 114 -7.99 -5.63 6.97
C ARG A 114 -9.21 -6.51 6.73
N HIS A 115 -9.09 -7.46 5.79
CA HIS A 115 -10.15 -8.42 5.48
C HIS A 115 -10.45 -9.37 6.67
N ILE A 116 -9.43 -9.89 7.35
CA ILE A 116 -9.60 -10.76 8.52
C ILE A 116 -10.34 -10.03 9.63
N PHE A 117 -9.92 -8.82 10.00
CA PHE A 117 -10.55 -8.05 11.08
C PHE A 117 -11.94 -7.50 10.75
N ASN A 118 -12.38 -7.59 9.49
CA ASN A 118 -13.75 -7.32 9.11
C ASN A 118 -14.71 -8.51 9.36
N GLN A 119 -14.18 -9.66 9.82
CA GLN A 119 -14.98 -10.82 10.22
C GLN A 119 -15.57 -10.63 11.61
N ASN A 120 -16.47 -11.54 12.00
CA ASN A 120 -17.07 -11.52 13.32
C ASN A 120 -16.03 -11.82 14.42
N HIS A 121 -15.78 -10.84 15.30
CA HIS A 121 -14.84 -10.95 16.42
C HIS A 121 -15.48 -10.59 17.77
N THR A 122 -16.80 -10.66 17.87
CA THR A 122 -17.55 -10.29 19.09
C THR A 122 -17.15 -11.09 20.33
N GLU A 123 -16.73 -12.35 20.16
CA GLU A 123 -16.24 -13.21 21.25
C GLU A 123 -14.97 -12.68 21.94
N MET A 124 -14.25 -11.75 21.31
CA MET A 124 -12.96 -11.27 21.82
C MET A 124 -13.08 -10.14 22.83
N ALA A 125 -14.23 -9.48 22.92
CA ALA A 125 -14.45 -8.30 23.78
C ALA A 125 -13.31 -7.27 23.68
N TRP A 126 -12.71 -7.10 22.50
CA TRP A 126 -11.69 -6.08 22.27
C TRP A 126 -12.30 -4.68 22.37
N ASP A 127 -11.48 -3.70 22.77
CA ASP A 127 -11.91 -2.31 22.77
C ASP A 127 -12.22 -1.84 21.34
N GLU A 128 -13.48 -1.53 21.09
CA GLU A 128 -13.98 -1.15 19.76
C GLU A 128 -13.26 0.08 19.18
N ASN A 129 -12.90 1.05 20.02
CA ASN A 129 -12.16 2.23 19.56
C ASN A 129 -10.75 1.85 19.10
N SER A 130 -10.08 0.95 19.79
CA SER A 130 -8.75 0.46 19.42
C SER A 130 -8.79 -0.29 18.08
N ILE A 131 -9.79 -1.16 17.88
CA ILE A 131 -9.99 -1.88 16.62
C ILE A 131 -10.35 -0.93 15.48
N SER A 132 -11.29 0.00 15.71
CA SER A 132 -11.68 0.99 14.70
C SER A 132 -10.49 1.86 14.27
N ASN A 133 -9.70 2.35 15.21
CA ASN A 133 -8.49 3.14 14.93
C ASN A 133 -7.44 2.34 14.15
N PHE A 134 -7.24 1.07 14.52
CA PHE A 134 -6.36 0.17 13.78
C PHE A 134 -6.83 -0.06 12.34
N MET A 135 -8.12 -0.35 12.13
CA MET A 135 -8.72 -0.56 10.82
C MET A 135 -8.61 0.69 9.94
N ASN A 136 -8.91 1.86 10.50
CA ASN A 136 -8.76 3.14 9.81
C ASN A 136 -7.28 3.41 9.43
N GLY A 137 -6.36 3.04 10.30
CA GLY A 137 -4.93 3.12 10.02
C GLY A 137 -4.50 2.22 8.88
N LEU A 138 -4.99 0.97 8.83
CA LEU A 138 -4.76 0.05 7.70
C LEU A 138 -5.27 0.64 6.39
N ASP A 139 -6.52 1.16 6.37
CA ASP A 139 -7.12 1.76 5.18
C ASP A 139 -6.29 2.93 4.65
N GLN A 140 -5.82 3.81 5.55
CA GLN A 140 -4.95 4.93 5.18
C GLN A 140 -3.60 4.48 4.61
N GLU A 141 -2.96 3.46 5.20
CA GLU A 141 -1.67 2.96 4.70
C GLU A 141 -1.83 2.23 3.36
N ILE A 142 -2.90 1.44 3.17
CA ILE A 142 -3.22 0.77 1.90
C ILE A 142 -3.41 1.80 0.78
N GLU A 143 -4.13 2.89 1.04
CA GLU A 143 -4.36 3.98 0.08
C GLU A 143 -3.05 4.67 -0.30
N LYS A 144 -2.27 5.08 0.70
CA LYS A 144 -1.00 5.80 0.52
C LYS A 144 0.09 4.94 -0.14
N LEU A 145 0.02 3.61 -0.04
CA LEU A 145 0.92 2.69 -0.72
C LEU A 145 0.63 2.59 -2.22
N GLY A 146 -0.61 2.86 -2.66
CA GLY A 146 -1.04 2.73 -4.04
C GLY A 146 -0.13 3.47 -5.05
N PRO A 147 0.08 4.79 -4.90
CA PRO A 147 0.94 5.59 -5.77
C PRO A 147 2.41 5.16 -5.78
N CYS A 148 2.90 4.54 -4.70
CA CYS A 148 4.29 4.12 -4.55
C CYS A 148 4.60 2.76 -5.21
N LEU A 149 3.61 2.13 -5.83
CA LEU A 149 3.79 0.85 -6.47
C LEU A 149 4.32 1.01 -7.90
N SER A 150 5.53 0.55 -8.17
CA SER A 150 6.05 0.45 -9.54
C SER A 150 5.38 -0.68 -10.33
N ALA A 151 5.28 -0.54 -11.65
CA ALA A 151 4.80 -1.60 -12.53
C ALA A 151 5.85 -2.74 -12.58
N GLY A 152 5.47 -3.98 -12.26
CA GLY A 152 6.41 -5.11 -12.28
C GLY A 152 5.73 -6.47 -12.41
N ARG A 153 6.43 -7.41 -13.06
CA ARG A 153 5.97 -8.77 -13.37
C ARG A 153 5.84 -9.66 -12.13
N TYR A 154 6.61 -9.39 -11.06
CA TYR A 154 6.63 -10.18 -9.81
C TYR A 154 5.41 -9.98 -8.90
N ARG A 155 4.60 -8.95 -9.13
CA ARG A 155 3.40 -8.64 -8.33
C ARG A 155 2.45 -9.83 -8.19
N PHE A 156 2.26 -10.60 -9.26
CA PHE A 156 1.30 -11.71 -9.27
C PHE A 156 1.70 -12.83 -8.29
N ASN A 157 2.97 -13.22 -8.26
CA ASN A 157 3.45 -14.28 -7.37
C ASN A 157 3.37 -13.87 -5.90
N ILE A 158 3.74 -12.63 -5.58
CA ILE A 158 3.66 -12.08 -4.21
C ILE A 158 2.21 -12.07 -3.73
N ARG A 159 1.30 -11.50 -4.52
CA ARG A 159 -0.13 -11.51 -4.22
C ARG A 159 -0.67 -12.90 -3.98
N ARG A 160 -0.34 -13.83 -4.86
CA ARG A 160 -0.79 -15.22 -4.74
C ARG A 160 -0.28 -15.88 -3.46
N THR A 161 0.97 -15.64 -3.09
CA THR A 161 1.58 -16.19 -1.87
C THR A 161 0.91 -15.60 -0.62
N VAL A 162 0.75 -14.28 -0.55
CA VAL A 162 0.08 -13.60 0.57
C VAL A 162 -1.36 -14.06 0.69
N LYS A 163 -2.13 -14.00 -0.39
CA LYS A 163 -3.54 -14.42 -0.38
C LYS A 163 -3.72 -15.87 0.06
N ARG A 164 -2.87 -16.78 -0.40
CA ARG A 164 -2.94 -18.19 -0.02
C ARG A 164 -2.67 -18.40 1.47
N TYR A 165 -1.75 -17.62 2.06
CA TYR A 165 -1.50 -17.66 3.49
C TYR A 165 -2.72 -17.19 4.29
N PHE A 166 -3.28 -16.03 3.95
CA PHE A 166 -4.43 -15.46 4.64
C PHE A 166 -5.74 -16.22 4.38
N GLN A 167 -5.90 -16.83 3.22
CA GLN A 167 -7.05 -17.69 2.95
C GLN A 167 -7.14 -18.84 3.96
N ARG A 168 -6.01 -19.44 4.35
CA ARG A 168 -5.99 -20.48 5.37
C ARG A 168 -6.37 -19.97 6.76
N ILE A 169 -5.88 -18.78 7.12
CA ILE A 169 -6.29 -18.11 8.36
C ILE A 169 -7.81 -17.90 8.36
N ASN A 170 -8.36 -17.44 7.25
CA ASN A 170 -9.79 -17.22 7.09
C ASN A 170 -10.59 -18.53 7.14
N ASP A 171 -10.12 -19.58 6.47
CA ASP A 171 -10.74 -20.89 6.50
C ASP A 171 -10.69 -21.51 7.91
N PHE A 172 -9.58 -21.34 8.62
CA PHE A 172 -9.46 -21.74 10.02
C PHE A 172 -10.49 -21.02 10.92
N LEU A 173 -10.61 -19.71 10.81
CA LEU A 173 -11.61 -18.95 11.57
C LEU A 173 -13.03 -19.48 11.31
N LYS A 174 -13.38 -19.76 10.05
CA LYS A 174 -14.68 -20.30 9.68
C LYS A 174 -14.93 -21.68 10.25
N VAL A 175 -13.96 -22.59 10.11
CA VAL A 175 -14.05 -23.96 10.65
C VAL A 175 -14.21 -23.96 12.16
N LYS A 176 -13.55 -23.03 12.85
CA LYS A 176 -13.64 -22.86 14.32
C LYS A 176 -14.77 -21.92 14.75
N VAL A 177 -15.68 -21.59 13.83
CA VAL A 177 -16.87 -20.77 14.07
C VAL A 177 -16.53 -19.46 14.80
N TYR A 178 -15.40 -18.83 14.41
CA TYR A 178 -14.90 -17.57 15.00
C TYR A 178 -14.73 -17.58 16.52
N SER A 179 -14.44 -18.76 17.11
CA SER A 179 -14.29 -18.94 18.55
C SER A 179 -13.16 -18.09 19.12
N MET A 180 -13.20 -17.82 20.42
CA MET A 180 -12.15 -17.10 21.14
C MET A 180 -10.76 -17.73 20.92
N CYS A 181 -10.64 -19.07 20.97
CA CYS A 181 -9.36 -19.76 20.70
C CYS A 181 -8.86 -19.50 19.29
N ALA A 182 -9.74 -19.53 18.28
CA ALA A 182 -9.36 -19.27 16.89
C ALA A 182 -8.86 -17.84 16.74
N TRP A 183 -9.54 -16.85 17.31
CA TRP A 183 -9.11 -15.46 17.25
C TRP A 183 -7.80 -15.20 18.00
N LYS A 184 -7.54 -15.88 19.13
CA LYS A 184 -6.25 -15.78 19.82
C LYS A 184 -5.09 -16.26 18.95
N ILE A 185 -5.28 -17.37 18.24
CA ILE A 185 -4.27 -17.91 17.32
C ILE A 185 -4.08 -16.96 16.14
N VAL A 186 -5.18 -16.45 15.55
CA VAL A 186 -5.12 -15.48 14.46
C VAL A 186 -4.43 -14.20 14.89
N GLN A 187 -4.67 -13.70 16.09
CA GLN A 187 -3.97 -12.57 16.65
C GLN A 187 -2.45 -12.77 16.64
N MET A 188 -1.97 -13.93 17.12
CA MET A 188 -0.53 -14.26 17.08
C MET A 188 0.01 -14.28 15.63
N LYS A 189 -0.74 -14.87 14.68
CA LYS A 189 -0.33 -14.90 13.25
C LYS A 189 -0.30 -13.51 12.62
N VAL A 190 -1.19 -12.61 13.02
CA VAL A 190 -1.17 -11.21 12.57
C VAL A 190 0.00 -10.45 13.19
N GLU A 191 0.36 -10.71 14.44
CA GLU A 191 1.57 -10.17 15.06
C GLU A 191 2.84 -10.62 14.30
N ASP A 192 2.95 -11.91 13.92
CA ASP A 192 4.01 -12.43 13.06
C ASP A 192 4.07 -11.70 11.70
N CYS A 193 2.90 -11.36 11.12
CA CYS A 193 2.82 -10.57 9.89
C CYS A 193 3.39 -9.15 10.08
N PHE A 194 3.17 -8.50 11.21
CA PHE A 194 3.77 -7.19 11.51
C PHE A 194 5.29 -7.28 11.74
N VAL A 195 5.79 -8.36 12.34
CA VAL A 195 7.23 -8.64 12.44
C VAL A 195 7.85 -8.84 11.05
N LEU A 196 7.16 -9.56 10.15
CA LEU A 196 7.56 -9.72 8.77
C LEU A 196 7.56 -8.36 8.03
N THR A 197 6.53 -7.57 8.23
CA THR A 197 6.39 -6.22 7.67
C THR A 197 7.53 -5.31 8.10
N ASP A 198 7.99 -5.38 9.35
CA ASP A 198 9.16 -4.62 9.83
C ASP A 198 10.43 -4.95 9.03
N ARG A 199 10.65 -6.24 8.72
CA ARG A 199 11.78 -6.67 7.86
C ARG A 199 11.67 -6.09 6.45
N LEU A 200 10.46 -6.09 5.87
CA LEU A 200 10.20 -5.51 4.56
C LEU A 200 10.41 -3.99 4.53
N ILE A 201 9.95 -3.28 5.56
CA ILE A 201 10.11 -1.83 5.68
C ILE A 201 11.60 -1.44 5.72
N ARG A 202 12.43 -2.21 6.40
CA ARG A 202 13.89 -1.97 6.46
C ARG A 202 14.56 -2.05 5.09
N ARG A 203 13.96 -2.74 4.13
CA ARG A 203 14.49 -2.89 2.75
C ARG A 203 14.02 -1.79 1.81
N ILE A 204 13.12 -0.91 2.24
CA ILE A 204 12.70 0.26 1.49
C ILE A 204 13.77 1.34 1.63
N ASN A 205 14.51 1.62 0.55
CA ASN A 205 15.50 2.70 0.50
C ASN A 205 14.79 4.03 0.24
N THR A 206 15.03 5.00 1.09
CA THR A 206 14.53 6.37 0.91
C THR A 206 15.38 7.21 -0.03
N GLU A 207 16.60 6.76 -0.32
CA GLU A 207 17.59 7.56 -1.07
C GLU A 207 17.60 7.32 -2.58
N GLY A 208 17.13 6.18 -3.06
CA GLY A 208 17.18 5.80 -4.48
C GLY A 208 16.35 6.68 -5.40
N ILE A 209 15.29 7.29 -4.90
CA ILE A 209 14.38 8.15 -5.68
C ILE A 209 15.04 9.52 -5.96
N TYR A 210 15.78 10.06 -5.00
CA TYR A 210 16.51 11.32 -5.19
C TYR A 210 17.65 11.22 -6.20
N LEU A 211 18.36 10.09 -6.23
CA LEU A 211 19.46 9.87 -7.18
C LEU A 211 18.95 9.77 -8.62
N LEU A 212 17.87 9.06 -8.86
CA LEU A 212 17.27 8.94 -10.20
C LEU A 212 16.73 10.30 -10.70
N PHE A 213 16.10 11.08 -9.82
CA PHE A 213 15.56 12.38 -10.18
C PHE A 213 16.68 13.39 -10.50
N ASN A 214 17.75 13.42 -9.69
CA ASN A 214 18.92 14.25 -9.95
C ASN A 214 19.66 13.86 -11.23
N ILE A 215 19.75 12.57 -11.56
CA ILE A 215 20.34 12.09 -12.82
C ILE A 215 19.51 12.52 -14.03
N ILE A 216 18.18 12.46 -13.94
CA ILE A 216 17.28 12.88 -15.02
C ILE A 216 17.37 14.39 -15.24
N LEU A 217 17.30 15.21 -14.16
CA LEU A 217 17.42 16.66 -14.24
C LEU A 217 18.83 17.11 -14.74
N PHE A 218 19.89 16.40 -14.34
CA PHE A 218 21.24 16.69 -14.81
C PHE A 218 21.43 16.36 -16.30
N LYS A 219 20.69 15.37 -16.80
CA LYS A 219 20.73 14.96 -18.22
C LYS A 219 19.95 15.91 -19.13
N GLU A 220 18.86 16.51 -18.63
CA GLU A 220 18.09 17.52 -19.35
C GLU A 220 18.75 18.91 -19.34
N SER A 221 19.58 19.21 -18.32
CA SER A 221 20.32 20.48 -18.23
C SER A 221 21.57 20.52 -19.12
N ASN A 222 22.01 19.38 -19.66
CA ASN A 222 23.22 19.27 -20.51
C ASN A 222 22.92 18.90 -21.98
N ASN A 223 21.66 18.94 -22.44
CA ASN A 223 21.22 18.88 -23.83
C ASN A 223 20.59 20.20 -24.22
#